data_0a225ef846826e251460521e9d0814d8
#
_entry.id   0a225ef846826e251460521e9d0814d8
#
_cell.length_a   1.000
_cell.length_b   1.000
_cell.length_c   1.000
_cell.angle_alpha   90.00
_cell.angle_beta   90.00
_cell.angle_gamma   90.00
#
_symmetry.space_group_name_H-M   'P 1'
#
loop_
_entity.id
_entity.type
_entity.pdbx_description
1 polymer ?
#
loop_
_entity_poly.entity_id
_entity_poly.type
_entity_poly.pdbx_seq_one_letter_code
_entity_poly.pdbx_strand_id
1 'polypeptide(L)'
;MKFLEEKFVPLAARIGSQRHLVAIRDAFVVIMPVTIVGALAVLINNIQGIFAENGLNVPSIQQGYTNFITSTGIKDVMTAVNKGSINMMAVLLVVALGYNMAKGMEGDGIATSIVALTCYLGLVPAVQTLSTSYATTGADGSKLDAIEVATKTIASGGIAANKLDSNGMFVGMILTIIVSEIFVRLSRNDKLKITLPDGVPPAVAGSFTVLIPAIFTVIIVVAAGIYIDKLTGMNLWDIIFKFVSAPLNKVADGVGTAVLIYFLINLLWVFGLHGANIVGSVTSPIFTPMLLDNTAAYEAGKTGKDIPHIINGVGIFATIGGSGSTMGLIIAILLFGKVESERTVIGISVAPGLFEINEPITFGIPIVMNPTYMIPFIVGPTVLAALSYELMNFGIIERVCLTVPWVSPPVLYPFLATGGGFRAAIYQVIEIIGLTVLWTPFVMMSNKQNAVNAD
;
A
#
# COMPACT_ATOMS: atom_id res chain seq x y z
N MET A 1 30.15 -7.24 -11.10
CA MET A 1 29.18 -7.60 -12.16
C MET A 1 28.84 -9.08 -12.12
N LYS A 2 29.73 -10.05 -12.42
CA LYS A 2 29.40 -11.50 -12.40
C LYS A 2 28.63 -12.02 -11.18
N PHE A 3 28.99 -11.61 -9.95
CA PHE A 3 28.26 -12.02 -8.74
C PHE A 3 26.81 -11.54 -8.74
N LEU A 4 26.56 -10.29 -9.16
CA LEU A 4 25.21 -9.74 -9.25
C LEU A 4 24.39 -10.43 -10.33
N GLU A 5 24.94 -10.63 -11.51
CA GLU A 5 24.27 -11.28 -12.63
C GLU A 5 23.99 -12.79 -12.36
N GLU A 6 24.99 -13.51 -11.84
CA GLU A 6 24.91 -14.96 -11.69
C GLU A 6 24.18 -15.42 -10.43
N LYS A 7 24.19 -14.63 -9.36
CA LYS A 7 23.59 -15.02 -8.06
C LYS A 7 22.46 -14.14 -7.59
N PHE A 8 22.61 -12.80 -7.64
CA PHE A 8 21.63 -11.88 -7.09
C PHE A 8 20.37 -11.78 -7.98
N VAL A 9 20.55 -11.60 -9.28
CA VAL A 9 19.44 -11.50 -10.26
C VAL A 9 18.55 -12.74 -10.25
N PRO A 10 19.08 -13.99 -10.34
CA PRO A 10 18.24 -15.19 -10.25
C PRO A 10 17.52 -15.34 -8.90
N LEU A 11 18.16 -14.96 -7.79
CA LEU A 11 17.54 -15.01 -6.47
C LEU A 11 16.37 -14.03 -6.38
N ALA A 12 16.58 -12.78 -6.83
CA ALA A 12 15.53 -11.76 -6.85
C ALA A 12 14.35 -12.17 -7.73
N ALA A 13 14.60 -12.71 -8.93
CA ALA A 13 13.59 -13.23 -9.82
C ALA A 13 12.79 -14.39 -9.17
N ARG A 14 13.48 -15.30 -8.48
CA ARG A 14 12.83 -16.41 -7.76
C ARG A 14 11.95 -15.94 -6.63
N ILE A 15 12.37 -14.92 -5.86
CA ILE A 15 11.55 -14.31 -4.81
C ILE A 15 10.34 -13.63 -5.42
N GLY A 16 10.54 -12.80 -6.46
CA GLY A 16 9.45 -12.07 -7.13
C GLY A 16 8.42 -12.95 -7.84
N SER A 17 8.78 -14.20 -8.19
CA SER A 17 7.89 -15.19 -8.81
C SER A 17 7.30 -16.19 -7.81
N GLN A 18 7.58 -16.04 -6.50
CA GLN A 18 7.07 -16.96 -5.48
C GLN A 18 5.54 -16.84 -5.40
N ARG A 19 4.84 -17.98 -5.54
CA ARG A 19 3.39 -18.06 -5.72
C ARG A 19 2.57 -17.25 -4.69
N HIS A 20 2.89 -17.37 -3.40
CA HIS A 20 2.15 -16.67 -2.36
C HIS A 20 2.36 -15.17 -2.42
N LEU A 21 3.61 -14.72 -2.67
CA LEU A 21 3.93 -13.30 -2.81
C LEU A 21 3.26 -12.69 -4.03
N VAL A 22 3.24 -13.42 -5.14
CA VAL A 22 2.53 -13.01 -6.37
C VAL A 22 1.02 -12.89 -6.10
N ALA A 23 0.41 -13.89 -5.45
CA ALA A 23 -1.01 -13.87 -5.13
C ALA A 23 -1.38 -12.71 -4.19
N ILE A 24 -0.55 -12.42 -3.17
CA ILE A 24 -0.76 -11.29 -2.27
C ILE A 24 -0.64 -9.96 -3.04
N ARG A 25 0.43 -9.78 -3.83
CA ARG A 25 0.61 -8.58 -4.66
C ARG A 25 -0.59 -8.36 -5.57
N ASP A 26 -1.02 -9.38 -6.29
CA ASP A 26 -2.13 -9.28 -7.24
C ASP A 26 -3.45 -9.00 -6.52
N ALA A 27 -3.65 -9.50 -5.31
CA ALA A 27 -4.80 -9.15 -4.47
C ALA A 27 -4.82 -7.66 -4.11
N PHE A 28 -3.67 -7.07 -3.73
CA PHE A 28 -3.57 -5.63 -3.47
C PHE A 28 -3.82 -4.80 -4.73
N VAL A 29 -3.36 -5.24 -5.89
CA VAL A 29 -3.65 -4.57 -7.18
C VAL A 29 -5.15 -4.57 -7.48
N VAL A 30 -5.83 -5.69 -7.25
CA VAL A 30 -7.29 -5.80 -7.48
C VAL A 30 -8.10 -4.87 -6.59
N ILE A 31 -7.72 -4.70 -5.32
CA ILE A 31 -8.45 -3.83 -4.38
C ILE A 31 -8.06 -2.35 -4.49
N MET A 32 -6.97 -2.01 -5.19
CA MET A 32 -6.46 -0.64 -5.31
C MET A 32 -7.51 0.39 -5.76
N PRO A 33 -8.36 0.16 -6.79
CA PRO A 33 -9.37 1.14 -7.19
C PRO A 33 -10.35 1.47 -6.06
N VAL A 34 -10.75 0.48 -5.26
CA VAL A 34 -11.66 0.68 -4.12
C VAL A 34 -10.96 1.44 -2.99
N THR A 35 -9.68 1.17 -2.77
CA THR A 35 -8.85 1.92 -1.80
C THR A 35 -8.74 3.40 -2.20
N ILE A 36 -8.53 3.69 -3.48
CA ILE A 36 -8.47 5.07 -4.00
C ILE A 36 -9.80 5.79 -3.81
N VAL A 37 -10.91 5.14 -4.15
CA VAL A 37 -12.26 5.72 -3.96
C VAL A 37 -12.51 6.04 -2.48
N GLY A 38 -12.15 5.15 -1.58
CA GLY A 38 -12.25 5.38 -0.14
C GLY A 38 -11.34 6.54 0.33
N ALA A 39 -10.10 6.59 -0.14
CA ALA A 39 -9.17 7.67 0.19
C ALA A 39 -9.67 9.05 -0.30
N LEU A 40 -10.26 9.12 -1.50
CA LEU A 40 -10.91 10.34 -2.00
C LEU A 40 -12.09 10.73 -1.12
N ALA A 41 -12.89 9.77 -0.66
CA ALA A 41 -14.00 10.05 0.25
C ALA A 41 -13.50 10.63 1.59
N VAL A 42 -12.43 10.07 2.15
CA VAL A 42 -11.79 10.59 3.37
C VAL A 42 -11.23 12.00 3.11
N LEU A 43 -10.55 12.21 1.99
CA LEU A 43 -10.00 13.53 1.62
C LEU A 43 -11.12 14.58 1.55
N ILE A 44 -12.20 14.31 0.82
CA ILE A 44 -13.34 15.24 0.67
C ILE A 44 -13.95 15.57 2.05
N ASN A 45 -14.12 14.57 2.92
CA ASN A 45 -14.65 14.80 4.26
C ASN A 45 -13.70 15.60 5.17
N ASN A 46 -12.41 15.72 4.84
CA ASN A 46 -11.39 16.35 5.67
C ASN A 46 -10.69 17.56 5.03
N ILE A 47 -11.10 18.01 3.84
CA ILE A 47 -10.53 19.19 3.15
C ILE A 47 -10.56 20.44 4.05
N GLN A 48 -11.58 20.60 4.91
CA GLN A 48 -11.64 21.70 5.86
C GLN A 48 -10.42 21.79 6.78
N GLY A 49 -9.73 20.67 7.03
CA GLY A 49 -8.50 20.63 7.83
C GLY A 49 -7.35 21.43 7.21
N ILE A 50 -7.32 21.57 5.88
CA ILE A 50 -6.33 22.40 5.17
C ILE A 50 -6.46 23.88 5.58
N PHE A 51 -7.67 24.33 5.86
CA PHE A 51 -7.98 25.71 6.21
C PHE A 51 -8.07 25.94 7.73
N ALA A 52 -7.81 24.90 8.54
CA ALA A 52 -7.79 25.00 10.00
C ALA A 52 -6.57 25.80 10.50
N GLU A 53 -6.52 26.08 11.79
CA GLU A 53 -5.46 26.85 12.47
C GLU A 53 -4.06 26.27 12.21
N ASN A 54 -3.94 24.96 12.16
CA ASN A 54 -2.68 24.23 11.89
C ASN A 54 -2.33 24.16 10.38
N GLY A 55 -3.18 24.68 9.50
CA GLY A 55 -2.99 24.75 8.05
C GLY A 55 -2.83 26.17 7.56
N LEU A 56 -3.67 26.55 6.56
CA LEU A 56 -3.66 27.92 6.00
C LEU A 56 -4.28 28.98 6.91
N ASN A 57 -4.92 28.58 8.01
CA ASN A 57 -5.59 29.44 8.99
C ASN A 57 -6.59 30.41 8.34
N VAL A 58 -7.56 29.91 7.60
CA VAL A 58 -8.64 30.68 6.98
C VAL A 58 -10.00 30.16 7.47
N PRO A 59 -10.43 30.56 8.69
CA PRO A 59 -11.62 30.01 9.34
C PRO A 59 -12.92 30.18 8.54
N SER A 60 -13.03 31.27 7.76
CA SER A 60 -14.21 31.52 6.92
C SER A 60 -14.37 30.47 5.80
N ILE A 61 -13.26 30.04 5.18
CA ILE A 61 -13.28 28.99 4.15
C ILE A 61 -13.55 27.65 4.81
N GLN A 62 -12.90 27.36 5.94
CA GLN A 62 -13.11 26.14 6.72
C GLN A 62 -14.60 25.96 7.05
N GLN A 63 -15.22 26.99 7.65
CA GLN A 63 -16.63 26.94 8.04
C GLN A 63 -17.55 26.87 6.82
N GLY A 64 -17.26 27.64 5.76
CA GLY A 64 -18.01 27.62 4.50
C GLY A 64 -18.02 26.23 3.87
N TYR A 65 -16.86 25.59 3.79
CA TYR A 65 -16.75 24.23 3.25
C TYR A 65 -17.50 23.19 4.10
N THR A 66 -17.32 23.25 5.43
CA THR A 66 -18.01 22.35 6.37
C THR A 66 -19.54 22.47 6.23
N ASN A 67 -20.06 23.70 6.16
CA ASN A 67 -21.48 23.95 5.96
C ASN A 67 -21.97 23.41 4.61
N PHE A 68 -21.18 23.61 3.55
CA PHE A 68 -21.51 23.12 2.21
C PHE A 68 -21.63 21.60 2.16
N ILE A 69 -20.61 20.84 2.60
CA ILE A 69 -20.64 19.39 2.52
C ILE A 69 -21.73 18.77 3.42
N THR A 70 -22.06 19.46 4.54
CA THR A 70 -23.09 18.98 5.48
C THR A 70 -24.49 19.28 4.94
N SER A 71 -24.75 20.51 4.45
CA SER A 71 -26.06 20.91 3.95
C SER A 71 -26.44 20.21 2.64
N THR A 72 -25.45 19.84 1.81
CA THR A 72 -25.69 19.11 0.56
C THR A 72 -25.78 17.59 0.75
N GLY A 73 -25.51 17.05 1.93
CA GLY A 73 -25.45 15.61 2.19
C GLY A 73 -24.18 14.92 1.62
N ILE A 74 -23.25 15.65 1.04
CA ILE A 74 -21.99 15.10 0.50
C ILE A 74 -21.22 14.37 1.59
N LYS A 75 -21.18 14.92 2.80
CA LYS A 75 -20.53 14.31 3.97
C LYS A 75 -21.03 12.90 4.24
N ASP A 76 -22.35 12.70 4.22
CA ASP A 76 -22.96 11.40 4.49
C ASP A 76 -22.67 10.39 3.37
N VAL A 77 -22.72 10.85 2.11
CA VAL A 77 -22.35 10.02 0.95
C VAL A 77 -20.90 9.56 1.05
N MET A 78 -19.96 10.49 1.32
CA MET A 78 -18.54 10.14 1.44
C MET A 78 -18.28 9.22 2.65
N THR A 79 -18.98 9.42 3.76
CA THR A 79 -18.92 8.53 4.92
C THR A 79 -19.40 7.12 4.57
N ALA A 80 -20.48 6.99 3.80
CA ALA A 80 -20.96 5.68 3.33
C ALA A 80 -19.98 5.01 2.35
N VAL A 81 -19.36 5.78 1.45
CA VAL A 81 -18.32 5.29 0.54
C VAL A 81 -17.11 4.76 1.34
N ASN A 82 -16.63 5.52 2.32
CA ASN A 82 -15.52 5.10 3.17
C ASN A 82 -15.85 3.82 3.96
N LYS A 83 -17.06 3.74 4.51
CA LYS A 83 -17.53 2.56 5.24
C LYS A 83 -17.53 1.29 4.37
N GLY A 84 -17.91 1.39 3.10
CA GLY A 84 -17.92 0.25 2.16
C GLY A 84 -16.56 -0.06 1.52
N SER A 85 -15.56 0.79 1.69
CA SER A 85 -14.23 0.66 1.08
C SER A 85 -13.16 0.43 2.14
N ILE A 86 -12.55 1.49 2.70
CA ILE A 86 -11.41 1.39 3.63
C ILE A 86 -11.78 0.61 4.89
N ASN A 87 -12.98 0.82 5.45
CA ASN A 87 -13.39 0.14 6.67
C ASN A 87 -13.76 -1.35 6.45
N MET A 88 -13.75 -1.83 5.19
CA MET A 88 -13.95 -3.24 4.82
C MET A 88 -12.70 -3.85 4.16
N MET A 89 -11.55 -3.22 4.28
CA MET A 89 -10.37 -3.56 3.49
C MET A 89 -9.87 -4.99 3.74
N ALA A 90 -9.92 -5.49 4.97
CA ALA A 90 -9.56 -6.88 5.26
C ALA A 90 -10.49 -7.89 4.58
N VAL A 91 -11.79 -7.59 4.54
CA VAL A 91 -12.79 -8.44 3.85
C VAL A 91 -12.52 -8.50 2.35
N LEU A 92 -12.30 -7.33 1.74
CA LEU A 92 -11.98 -7.22 0.31
C LEU A 92 -10.68 -7.96 -0.02
N LEU A 93 -9.66 -7.83 0.84
CA LEU A 93 -8.39 -8.52 0.68
C LEU A 93 -8.54 -10.05 0.79
N VAL A 94 -9.29 -10.56 1.76
CA VAL A 94 -9.56 -12.00 1.91
C VAL A 94 -10.18 -12.58 0.65
N VAL A 95 -11.17 -11.89 0.07
CA VAL A 95 -11.83 -12.32 -1.17
C VAL A 95 -10.86 -12.30 -2.35
N ALA A 96 -10.14 -11.18 -2.56
CA ALA A 96 -9.20 -11.02 -3.65
C ALA A 96 -8.03 -12.00 -3.55
N LEU A 97 -7.49 -12.21 -2.33
CA LEU A 97 -6.39 -13.12 -2.10
C LEU A 97 -6.81 -14.58 -2.27
N GLY A 98 -7.99 -14.98 -1.77
CA GLY A 98 -8.52 -16.32 -1.97
C GLY A 98 -8.64 -16.69 -3.44
N TYR A 99 -9.12 -15.75 -4.25
CA TYR A 99 -9.20 -15.91 -5.70
C TYR A 99 -7.81 -16.09 -6.35
N ASN A 100 -6.88 -15.20 -6.04
CA ASN A 100 -5.53 -15.22 -6.63
C ASN A 100 -4.72 -16.44 -6.17
N MET A 101 -4.85 -16.86 -4.91
CA MET A 101 -4.24 -18.08 -4.39
C MET A 101 -4.74 -19.31 -5.15
N ALA A 102 -6.05 -19.45 -5.30
CA ALA A 102 -6.65 -20.57 -6.02
C ALA A 102 -6.23 -20.57 -7.50
N LYS A 103 -6.23 -19.42 -8.16
CA LYS A 103 -5.77 -19.26 -9.55
C LYS A 103 -4.32 -19.71 -9.71
N GLY A 104 -3.42 -19.32 -8.80
CA GLY A 104 -2.02 -19.79 -8.79
C GLY A 104 -1.84 -21.26 -8.45
N MET A 105 -2.90 -21.90 -7.99
CA MET A 105 -2.97 -23.36 -7.71
C MET A 105 -3.88 -24.10 -8.69
N GLU A 106 -4.35 -23.50 -9.78
CA GLU A 106 -5.29 -24.07 -10.74
C GLU A 106 -6.56 -24.63 -10.07
N GLY A 107 -7.05 -23.93 -9.04
CA GLY A 107 -8.27 -24.24 -8.28
C GLY A 107 -9.42 -23.29 -8.60
N ASP A 108 -10.58 -23.56 -8.00
CA ASP A 108 -11.76 -22.68 -8.12
C ASP A 108 -11.56 -21.41 -7.25
N GLY A 109 -11.36 -20.27 -7.94
CA GLY A 109 -11.12 -18.98 -7.30
C GLY A 109 -12.31 -18.48 -6.48
N ILE A 110 -13.52 -18.61 -6.99
CA ILE A 110 -14.73 -18.13 -6.31
C ILE A 110 -15.04 -18.97 -5.08
N ALA A 111 -15.04 -20.30 -5.23
CA ALA A 111 -15.28 -21.19 -4.10
C ALA A 111 -14.23 -20.99 -3.00
N THR A 112 -12.95 -20.84 -3.35
CA THR A 112 -11.87 -20.59 -2.39
C THR A 112 -12.05 -19.27 -1.66
N SER A 113 -12.45 -18.19 -2.37
CA SER A 113 -12.72 -16.88 -1.77
C SER A 113 -13.85 -16.94 -0.75
N ILE A 114 -14.95 -17.64 -1.08
CA ILE A 114 -16.11 -17.79 -0.20
C ILE A 114 -15.73 -18.60 1.05
N VAL A 115 -14.99 -19.69 0.89
CA VAL A 115 -14.53 -20.53 2.02
C VAL A 115 -13.57 -19.74 2.91
N ALA A 116 -12.65 -18.97 2.33
CA ALA A 116 -11.74 -18.12 3.09
C ALA A 116 -12.47 -17.03 3.87
N LEU A 117 -13.44 -16.37 3.24
CA LEU A 117 -14.27 -15.35 3.88
C LEU A 117 -15.09 -15.95 5.02
N THR A 118 -15.66 -17.15 4.82
CA THR A 118 -16.42 -17.87 5.86
C THR A 118 -15.55 -18.15 7.08
N CYS A 119 -14.32 -18.65 6.88
CA CYS A 119 -13.38 -18.90 7.97
C CYS A 119 -12.97 -17.59 8.66
N TYR A 120 -12.71 -16.53 7.89
CA TYR A 120 -12.33 -15.23 8.43
C TYR A 120 -13.42 -14.65 9.33
N LEU A 121 -14.64 -14.53 8.80
CA LEU A 121 -15.79 -13.97 9.54
C LEU A 121 -16.19 -14.84 10.75
N GLY A 122 -16.08 -16.16 10.63
CA GLY A 122 -16.37 -17.11 11.70
C GLY A 122 -15.41 -17.02 12.90
N LEU A 123 -14.19 -16.49 12.67
CA LEU A 123 -13.19 -16.28 13.72
C LEU A 123 -13.14 -14.85 14.25
N VAL A 124 -13.84 -13.87 13.65
CA VAL A 124 -13.89 -12.50 14.16
C VAL A 124 -14.50 -12.49 15.55
N PRO A 125 -13.81 -11.91 16.56
CA PRO A 125 -14.37 -11.84 17.90
C PRO A 125 -15.71 -11.11 17.95
N ALA A 126 -16.67 -11.69 18.65
CA ALA A 126 -18.00 -11.09 18.83
C ALA A 126 -18.04 -9.98 19.90
N VAL A 127 -16.93 -9.78 20.62
CA VAL A 127 -16.86 -8.86 21.78
C VAL A 127 -16.02 -7.64 21.42
N GLN A 128 -16.63 -6.45 21.51
CA GLN A 128 -15.91 -5.17 21.53
C GLN A 128 -15.82 -4.65 22.96
N THR A 129 -14.63 -4.27 23.42
CA THR A 129 -14.48 -3.44 24.61
C THR A 129 -14.59 -1.98 24.15
N LEU A 130 -15.71 -1.32 24.40
CA LEU A 130 -15.87 0.10 24.22
C LEU A 130 -15.38 0.79 25.50
N SER A 131 -14.23 1.43 25.45
CA SER A 131 -13.82 2.41 26.47
C SER A 131 -14.38 3.77 26.08
N THR A 132 -15.33 4.26 26.82
CA THR A 132 -15.82 5.65 26.70
C THR A 132 -15.19 6.46 27.82
N SER A 133 -14.32 7.41 27.48
CA SER A 133 -13.82 8.41 28.43
C SER A 133 -14.82 9.57 28.48
N TYR A 134 -15.38 9.82 29.64
CA TYR A 134 -16.19 11.00 29.92
C TYR A 134 -15.31 12.07 30.56
N ALA A 135 -15.15 13.22 29.91
CA ALA A 135 -14.64 14.39 30.58
C ALA A 135 -15.75 14.95 31.49
N THR A 136 -15.63 14.78 32.82
CA THR A 136 -16.51 15.41 33.77
C THR A 136 -15.96 16.79 34.12
N THR A 137 -16.76 17.84 33.88
CA THR A 137 -16.54 19.17 34.42
C THR A 137 -17.25 19.28 35.74
N GLY A 138 -16.54 19.69 36.79
CA GLY A 138 -17.16 20.01 38.09
C GLY A 138 -18.14 21.17 37.98
N ALA A 139 -19.06 21.29 38.94
CA ALA A 139 -20.03 22.37 38.99
C ALA A 139 -19.41 23.78 39.06
N ASP A 140 -18.11 23.88 39.34
CA ASP A 140 -17.28 25.09 39.37
C ASP A 140 -16.48 25.32 38.10
N GLY A 141 -16.68 24.49 37.03
CA GLY A 141 -15.96 24.60 35.78
C GLY A 141 -14.55 23.99 35.78
N SER A 142 -14.12 23.34 36.89
CA SER A 142 -12.85 22.63 36.97
C SER A 142 -12.90 21.33 36.16
N LYS A 143 -11.81 21.02 35.42
CA LYS A 143 -11.66 19.70 34.79
C LYS A 143 -11.36 18.66 35.87
N LEU A 144 -12.31 17.77 36.07
CA LEU A 144 -12.08 16.56 36.87
C LEU A 144 -11.34 15.53 36.03
N ASP A 145 -10.47 14.72 36.63
CA ASP A 145 -9.77 13.63 35.96
C ASP A 145 -10.77 12.73 35.24
N ALA A 146 -10.43 12.37 34.01
CA ALA A 146 -11.26 11.52 33.16
C ALA A 146 -11.43 10.16 33.83
N ILE A 147 -12.66 9.81 34.20
CA ILE A 147 -12.98 8.47 34.69
C ILE A 147 -13.18 7.58 33.50
N GLU A 148 -12.25 6.67 33.28
CA GLU A 148 -12.35 5.65 32.23
C GLU A 148 -13.33 4.56 32.69
N VAL A 149 -14.56 4.62 32.21
CA VAL A 149 -15.55 3.57 32.45
C VAL A 149 -15.44 2.57 31.30
N ALA A 150 -14.75 1.47 31.55
CA ALA A 150 -14.74 0.34 30.62
C ALA A 150 -16.11 -0.36 30.66
N THR A 151 -16.97 -0.04 29.71
CA THR A 151 -18.23 -0.76 29.50
C THR A 151 -18.00 -1.89 28.53
N LYS A 152 -17.96 -3.13 28.99
CA LYS A 152 -17.91 -4.32 28.14
C LYS A 152 -19.30 -4.57 27.57
N THR A 153 -19.57 -4.09 26.38
CA THR A 153 -20.81 -4.41 25.68
C THR A 153 -20.62 -5.70 24.89
N ILE A 154 -21.25 -6.77 25.32
CA ILE A 154 -21.33 -8.02 24.57
C ILE A 154 -22.48 -7.85 23.58
N ALA A 155 -22.17 -7.53 22.30
CA ALA A 155 -23.13 -7.62 21.23
C ALA A 155 -23.26 -9.09 20.83
N SER A 156 -24.24 -9.78 21.35
CA SER A 156 -24.58 -11.16 20.93
C SER A 156 -24.87 -11.17 19.43
N GLY A 157 -24.01 -11.83 18.65
CA GLY A 157 -24.13 -11.97 17.19
C GLY A 157 -23.56 -10.81 16.34
N GLY A 158 -22.90 -9.80 16.95
CA GLY A 158 -22.24 -8.73 16.21
C GLY A 158 -20.83 -9.10 15.76
N ILE A 159 -20.43 -8.64 14.57
CA ILE A 159 -19.06 -8.73 14.06
C ILE A 159 -18.31 -7.45 14.47
N ALA A 160 -17.11 -7.59 15.07
CA ALA A 160 -16.30 -6.44 15.46
C ALA A 160 -15.80 -5.67 14.22
N ALA A 161 -16.36 -4.50 13.94
CA ALA A 161 -16.09 -3.72 12.75
C ALA A 161 -14.58 -3.35 12.59
N ASN A 162 -13.89 -3.08 13.72
CA ASN A 162 -12.45 -2.81 13.74
C ASN A 162 -11.56 -4.04 13.42
N LYS A 163 -12.14 -5.17 13.11
CA LYS A 163 -11.43 -6.35 12.60
C LYS A 163 -11.61 -6.54 11.10
N LEU A 164 -12.47 -5.72 10.46
CA LEU A 164 -12.76 -5.76 9.04
C LEU A 164 -11.95 -4.73 8.22
N ASP A 165 -11.30 -3.79 8.91
CA ASP A 165 -10.47 -2.72 8.36
C ASP A 165 -8.97 -3.13 8.25
N SER A 166 -8.06 -2.15 8.27
CA SER A 166 -6.59 -2.36 8.24
C SER A 166 -6.09 -3.30 9.33
N ASN A 167 -6.66 -3.25 10.54
CA ASN A 167 -6.25 -4.09 11.66
C ASN A 167 -6.49 -5.58 11.41
N GLY A 168 -7.42 -5.93 10.53
CA GLY A 168 -7.70 -7.31 10.12
C GLY A 168 -6.84 -7.85 9.00
N MET A 169 -6.10 -7.00 8.27
CA MET A 169 -5.46 -7.39 7.03
C MET A 169 -4.40 -8.48 7.18
N PHE A 170 -3.52 -8.39 8.19
CA PHE A 170 -2.51 -9.42 8.44
C PHE A 170 -3.14 -10.77 8.80
N VAL A 171 -4.19 -10.76 9.62
CA VAL A 171 -4.96 -11.98 9.94
C VAL A 171 -5.61 -12.51 8.68
N GLY A 172 -6.25 -11.64 7.89
CA GLY A 172 -6.87 -11.99 6.62
C GLY A 172 -5.88 -12.63 5.65
N MET A 173 -4.68 -12.07 5.49
CA MET A 173 -3.63 -12.64 4.63
C MET A 173 -3.21 -14.04 5.08
N ILE A 174 -2.82 -14.21 6.34
CA ILE A 174 -2.31 -15.47 6.85
C ILE A 174 -3.40 -16.54 6.79
N LEU A 175 -4.61 -16.21 7.26
CA LEU A 175 -5.73 -17.13 7.27
C LEU A 175 -6.13 -17.57 5.86
N THR A 176 -6.21 -16.62 4.92
CA THR A 176 -6.57 -16.92 3.53
C THR A 176 -5.56 -17.83 2.86
N ILE A 177 -4.26 -17.62 3.09
CA ILE A 177 -3.22 -18.53 2.57
C ILE A 177 -3.43 -19.93 3.11
N ILE A 178 -3.62 -20.09 4.43
CA ILE A 178 -3.84 -21.40 5.06
C ILE A 178 -5.10 -22.06 4.50
N VAL A 179 -6.22 -21.34 4.46
CA VAL A 179 -7.49 -21.84 3.92
C VAL A 179 -7.35 -22.27 2.48
N SER A 180 -6.72 -21.45 1.63
CA SER A 180 -6.54 -21.75 0.21
C SER A 180 -5.69 -22.99 -0.02
N GLU A 181 -4.59 -23.14 0.74
CA GLU A 181 -3.73 -24.33 0.65
C GLU A 181 -4.47 -25.60 1.07
N ILE A 182 -5.29 -25.56 2.11
CA ILE A 182 -6.07 -26.70 2.57
C ILE A 182 -7.18 -27.00 1.57
N PHE A 183 -8.01 -26.01 1.24
CA PHE A 183 -9.21 -26.19 0.43
C PHE A 183 -8.90 -26.66 -0.99
N VAL A 184 -7.95 -26.01 -1.68
CA VAL A 184 -7.60 -26.39 -3.06
C VAL A 184 -6.97 -27.79 -3.11
N ARG A 185 -6.15 -28.16 -2.12
CA ARG A 185 -5.60 -29.52 -2.06
C ARG A 185 -6.67 -30.59 -1.79
N LEU A 186 -7.60 -30.31 -0.88
CA LEU A 186 -8.72 -31.22 -0.63
C LEU A 186 -9.63 -31.35 -1.86
N SER A 187 -9.88 -30.24 -2.57
CA SER A 187 -10.73 -30.23 -3.78
C SER A 187 -10.12 -31.02 -4.95
N ARG A 188 -8.81 -31.26 -4.93
CA ARG A 188 -8.14 -32.12 -5.94
C ARG A 188 -8.25 -33.61 -5.65
N ASN A 189 -8.64 -33.99 -4.43
CA ASN A 189 -8.75 -35.37 -4.05
C ASN A 189 -10.06 -35.97 -4.54
N ASP A 190 -10.01 -36.87 -5.52
CA ASP A 190 -11.18 -37.51 -6.13
C ASP A 190 -12.06 -38.25 -5.12
N LYS A 191 -11.51 -38.72 -4.01
CA LYS A 191 -12.28 -39.38 -2.94
C LYS A 191 -13.20 -38.42 -2.17
N LEU A 192 -12.96 -37.12 -2.27
CA LEU A 192 -13.75 -36.11 -1.60
C LEU A 192 -14.72 -35.38 -2.55
N LYS A 193 -14.72 -35.74 -3.83
CA LYS A 193 -15.60 -35.15 -4.83
C LYS A 193 -16.93 -35.88 -4.86
N ILE A 194 -18.03 -35.12 -4.80
CA ILE A 194 -19.35 -35.65 -5.11
C ILE A 194 -19.56 -35.49 -6.61
N THR A 195 -19.67 -36.61 -7.32
CA THR A 195 -20.02 -36.64 -8.74
C THR A 195 -21.53 -36.81 -8.89
N LEU A 196 -22.15 -35.90 -9.64
CA LEU A 196 -23.57 -35.97 -9.93
C LEU A 196 -23.80 -36.67 -11.28
N PRO A 197 -25.01 -37.27 -11.50
CA PRO A 197 -25.34 -37.91 -12.77
C PRO A 197 -25.33 -36.94 -13.95
N ASP A 198 -25.19 -37.50 -15.17
CA ASP A 198 -25.31 -36.76 -16.41
C ASP A 198 -26.67 -36.07 -16.52
N GLY A 199 -26.70 -34.81 -17.01
CA GLY A 199 -27.91 -34.00 -17.13
C GLY A 199 -28.08 -32.93 -16.02
N VAL A 200 -27.27 -32.95 -14.96
CA VAL A 200 -27.25 -31.85 -13.97
C VAL A 200 -26.51 -30.63 -14.56
N PRO A 201 -27.05 -29.40 -14.42
CA PRO A 201 -26.37 -28.21 -14.89
C PRO A 201 -24.94 -28.09 -14.32
N PRO A 202 -23.92 -27.73 -15.14
CA PRO A 202 -22.50 -27.72 -14.69
C PRO A 202 -22.23 -26.85 -13.45
N ALA A 203 -22.94 -25.74 -13.29
CA ALA A 203 -22.80 -24.86 -12.13
C ALA A 203 -23.25 -25.56 -10.82
N VAL A 204 -24.32 -26.37 -10.89
CA VAL A 204 -24.81 -27.15 -9.74
C VAL A 204 -23.82 -28.28 -9.45
N ALA A 205 -23.40 -29.02 -10.47
CA ALA A 205 -22.43 -30.11 -10.31
C ALA A 205 -21.11 -29.59 -9.69
N GLY A 206 -20.60 -28.44 -10.13
CA GLY A 206 -19.41 -27.79 -9.57
C GLY A 206 -19.54 -27.49 -8.07
N SER A 207 -20.70 -26.98 -7.63
CA SER A 207 -20.94 -26.69 -6.20
C SER A 207 -20.90 -27.96 -5.32
N PHE A 208 -21.46 -29.06 -5.81
CA PHE A 208 -21.40 -30.33 -5.07
C PHE A 208 -20.02 -30.98 -5.06
N THR A 209 -19.23 -30.77 -6.11
CA THR A 209 -17.86 -31.30 -6.19
C THR A 209 -16.98 -30.74 -5.09
N VAL A 210 -17.16 -29.49 -4.67
CA VAL A 210 -16.34 -28.84 -3.65
C VAL A 210 -16.98 -28.85 -2.25
N LEU A 211 -18.17 -29.43 -2.08
CA LEU A 211 -18.92 -29.41 -0.82
C LEU A 211 -18.17 -30.07 0.34
N ILE A 212 -17.71 -31.32 0.17
CA ILE A 212 -16.96 -32.04 1.21
C ILE A 212 -15.63 -31.34 1.55
N PRO A 213 -14.79 -30.93 0.57
CA PRO A 213 -13.62 -30.10 0.82
C PRO A 213 -13.93 -28.83 1.63
N ALA A 214 -15.03 -28.13 1.31
CA ALA A 214 -15.42 -26.90 2.03
C ALA A 214 -15.79 -27.20 3.49
N ILE A 215 -16.62 -28.24 3.74
CA ILE A 215 -16.98 -28.66 5.10
C ILE A 215 -15.74 -28.94 5.95
N PHE A 216 -14.81 -29.77 5.45
CA PHE A 216 -13.60 -30.10 6.20
C PHE A 216 -12.73 -28.86 6.42
N THR A 217 -12.52 -28.03 5.40
CA THR A 217 -11.68 -26.83 5.51
C THR A 217 -12.24 -25.86 6.57
N VAL A 218 -13.52 -25.53 6.48
CA VAL A 218 -14.16 -24.58 7.42
C VAL A 218 -14.10 -25.13 8.84
N ILE A 219 -14.48 -26.39 9.07
CA ILE A 219 -14.48 -26.98 10.41
C ILE A 219 -13.06 -27.02 10.99
N ILE A 220 -12.06 -27.50 10.22
CA ILE A 220 -10.68 -27.61 10.71
C ILE A 220 -10.13 -26.24 11.05
N VAL A 221 -10.27 -25.26 10.16
CA VAL A 221 -9.67 -23.93 10.37
C VAL A 221 -10.34 -23.17 11.49
N VAL A 222 -11.69 -23.19 11.56
CA VAL A 222 -12.42 -22.48 12.63
C VAL A 222 -12.17 -23.18 13.98
N ALA A 223 -12.19 -24.50 14.02
CA ALA A 223 -11.86 -25.24 15.25
C ALA A 223 -10.43 -24.92 15.71
N ALA A 224 -9.45 -24.93 14.81
CA ALA A 224 -8.07 -24.60 15.15
C ALA A 224 -7.97 -23.18 15.77
N GLY A 225 -8.62 -22.17 15.17
CA GLY A 225 -8.63 -20.80 15.70
C GLY A 225 -9.26 -20.70 17.09
N ILE A 226 -10.39 -21.38 17.32
CA ILE A 226 -11.07 -21.42 18.64
C ILE A 226 -10.22 -22.15 19.69
N TYR A 227 -9.57 -23.26 19.32
CA TYR A 227 -8.70 -23.98 20.26
C TYR A 227 -7.43 -23.20 20.59
N ILE A 228 -6.85 -22.46 19.64
CA ILE A 228 -5.73 -21.55 19.89
C ILE A 228 -6.15 -20.50 20.93
N ASP A 229 -7.31 -19.88 20.79
CA ASP A 229 -7.84 -18.88 21.74
C ASP A 229 -8.01 -19.51 23.15
N LYS A 230 -8.62 -20.69 23.25
CA LYS A 230 -8.80 -21.38 24.52
C LYS A 230 -7.48 -21.77 25.20
N LEU A 231 -6.47 -22.18 24.43
CA LEU A 231 -5.18 -22.63 24.98
C LEU A 231 -4.26 -21.45 25.35
N THR A 232 -4.30 -20.35 24.62
CA THR A 232 -3.40 -19.20 24.81
C THR A 232 -4.03 -18.07 25.60
N GLY A 233 -5.35 -18.04 25.71
CA GLY A 233 -6.11 -16.91 26.24
C GLY A 233 -6.08 -15.66 25.35
N MET A 234 -5.60 -15.80 24.12
CA MET A 234 -5.45 -14.72 23.16
C MET A 234 -6.16 -15.09 21.85
N ASN A 235 -7.02 -14.21 21.35
CA ASN A 235 -7.62 -14.42 20.03
C ASN A 235 -6.59 -14.32 18.90
N LEU A 236 -6.95 -14.81 17.72
CA LEU A 236 -6.04 -14.87 16.56
C LEU A 236 -5.51 -13.49 16.15
N TRP A 237 -6.32 -12.41 16.27
CA TRP A 237 -5.91 -11.04 15.98
C TRP A 237 -4.81 -10.56 16.93
N ASP A 238 -4.96 -10.80 18.23
CA ASP A 238 -3.97 -10.39 19.23
C ASP A 238 -2.66 -11.16 19.07
N ILE A 239 -2.72 -12.45 18.73
CA ILE A 239 -1.55 -13.27 18.45
C ILE A 239 -0.80 -12.73 17.23
N ILE A 240 -1.50 -12.55 16.11
CA ILE A 240 -0.87 -12.08 14.87
C ILE A 240 -0.37 -10.64 15.04
N PHE A 241 -1.12 -9.77 15.71
CA PHE A 241 -0.66 -8.42 15.99
C PHE A 241 0.63 -8.43 16.81
N LYS A 242 0.66 -9.17 17.93
CA LYS A 242 1.80 -9.20 18.84
C LYS A 242 3.05 -9.84 18.24
N PHE A 243 2.90 -10.95 17.52
CA PHE A 243 4.02 -11.76 17.06
C PHE A 243 4.41 -11.54 15.60
N VAL A 244 3.53 -10.94 14.79
CA VAL A 244 3.79 -10.71 13.36
C VAL A 244 3.73 -9.22 13.04
N SER A 245 2.56 -8.57 13.19
CA SER A 245 2.36 -7.20 12.68
C SER A 245 3.23 -6.18 13.40
N ALA A 246 3.23 -6.16 14.74
CA ALA A 246 3.98 -5.16 15.49
C ALA A 246 5.52 -5.29 15.34
N PRO A 247 6.14 -6.48 15.42
CA PRO A 247 7.56 -6.63 15.14
C PRO A 247 7.92 -6.25 13.69
N LEU A 248 7.08 -6.68 12.73
CA LEU A 248 7.32 -6.42 11.31
C LEU A 248 7.24 -4.92 11.00
N ASN A 249 6.21 -4.23 11.48
CA ASN A 249 6.06 -2.79 11.33
C ASN A 249 7.24 -2.03 11.94
N LYS A 250 7.70 -2.44 13.14
CA LYS A 250 8.84 -1.82 13.81
C LYS A 250 10.16 -1.94 13.02
N VAL A 251 10.39 -3.08 12.38
CA VAL A 251 11.58 -3.29 11.53
C VAL A 251 11.42 -2.59 10.20
N ALA A 252 10.21 -2.61 9.64
CA ALA A 252 9.92 -2.02 8.33
C ALA A 252 9.97 -0.48 8.37
N ASP A 253 9.46 0.16 9.43
CA ASP A 253 9.36 1.62 9.54
C ASP A 253 10.67 2.23 10.06
N GLY A 254 11.66 2.31 9.18
CA GLY A 254 12.98 2.86 9.50
C GLY A 254 13.71 3.40 8.28
N VAL A 255 14.56 4.41 8.48
CA VAL A 255 15.36 5.03 7.41
C VAL A 255 16.25 3.99 6.70
N GLY A 256 16.83 3.06 7.45
CA GLY A 256 17.66 1.99 6.87
C GLY A 256 16.88 1.09 5.93
N THR A 257 15.63 0.78 6.26
CA THR A 257 14.73 0.01 5.40
C THR A 257 14.35 0.81 4.15
N ALA A 258 14.07 2.11 4.29
CA ALA A 258 13.82 2.99 3.15
C ALA A 258 15.00 3.00 2.17
N VAL A 259 16.20 3.25 2.66
CA VAL A 259 17.46 3.23 1.87
C VAL A 259 17.62 1.89 1.15
N LEU A 260 17.50 0.78 1.87
CA LEU A 260 17.68 -0.56 1.31
C LEU A 260 16.67 -0.85 0.20
N ILE A 261 15.40 -0.53 0.40
CA ILE A 261 14.32 -0.79 -0.57
C ILE A 261 14.56 -0.01 -1.85
N TYR A 262 14.79 1.30 -1.78
CA TYR A 262 14.97 2.12 -2.99
C TYR A 262 16.31 1.87 -3.67
N PHE A 263 17.35 1.50 -2.93
CA PHE A 263 18.57 0.98 -3.50
C PHE A 263 18.33 -0.31 -4.30
N LEU A 264 17.65 -1.30 -3.72
CA LEU A 264 17.36 -2.58 -4.38
C LEU A 264 16.44 -2.43 -5.60
N ILE A 265 15.40 -1.62 -5.50
CA ILE A 265 14.50 -1.33 -6.63
C ILE A 265 15.32 -0.84 -7.84
N ASN A 266 16.15 0.17 -7.64
CA ASN A 266 16.87 0.80 -8.74
C ASN A 266 18.07 -0.04 -9.19
N LEU A 267 18.70 -0.79 -8.30
CA LEU A 267 19.72 -1.75 -8.68
C LEU A 267 19.15 -2.85 -9.61
N LEU A 268 17.98 -3.39 -9.31
CA LEU A 268 17.33 -4.41 -10.16
C LEU A 268 16.99 -3.84 -11.55
N TRP A 269 16.53 -2.61 -11.62
CA TRP A 269 16.25 -1.93 -12.89
C TRP A 269 17.50 -1.79 -13.76
N VAL A 270 18.67 -1.52 -13.19
CA VAL A 270 19.92 -1.46 -13.95
C VAL A 270 20.24 -2.78 -14.63
N PHE A 271 19.79 -3.90 -14.10
CA PHE A 271 19.92 -5.23 -14.70
C PHE A 271 18.73 -5.61 -15.61
N GLY A 272 17.84 -4.67 -15.93
CA GLY A 272 16.68 -4.90 -16.80
C GLY A 272 15.53 -5.64 -16.12
N LEU A 273 15.55 -5.77 -14.78
CA LEU A 273 14.46 -6.35 -14.00
C LEU A 273 13.57 -5.24 -13.46
N HIS A 274 12.25 -5.45 -13.48
CA HIS A 274 11.30 -4.49 -12.92
C HIS A 274 11.37 -4.49 -11.39
N GLY A 275 12.33 -3.72 -10.83
CA GLY A 275 12.66 -3.73 -9.41
C GLY A 275 11.47 -3.40 -8.50
N ALA A 276 10.66 -2.41 -8.88
CA ALA A 276 9.47 -2.04 -8.12
C ALA A 276 8.47 -3.21 -7.96
N ASN A 277 8.25 -4.01 -9.00
CA ASN A 277 7.36 -5.18 -8.93
C ASN A 277 7.94 -6.29 -8.05
N ILE A 278 9.25 -6.55 -8.17
CA ILE A 278 9.91 -7.61 -7.39
C ILE A 278 9.95 -7.25 -5.91
N VAL A 279 10.44 -6.08 -5.57
CA VAL A 279 10.53 -5.61 -4.18
C VAL A 279 9.14 -5.35 -3.61
N GLY A 280 8.24 -4.78 -4.43
CA GLY A 280 6.84 -4.53 -4.08
C GLY A 280 6.07 -5.79 -3.70
N SER A 281 6.39 -6.96 -4.29
CA SER A 281 5.76 -8.22 -3.88
C SER A 281 6.02 -8.60 -2.40
N VAL A 282 7.12 -8.11 -1.84
CA VAL A 282 7.47 -8.30 -0.42
C VAL A 282 7.00 -7.13 0.45
N THR A 283 7.10 -5.91 -0.05
CA THR A 283 6.84 -4.70 0.75
C THR A 283 5.36 -4.29 0.79
N SER A 284 4.60 -4.52 -0.30
CA SER A 284 3.18 -4.14 -0.34
C SER A 284 2.32 -4.79 0.75
N PRO A 285 2.51 -6.08 1.11
CA PRO A 285 1.79 -6.70 2.22
C PRO A 285 1.99 -6.00 3.57
N ILE A 286 3.09 -5.27 3.72
CA ILE A 286 3.46 -4.57 4.95
C ILE A 286 3.01 -3.09 4.85
N PHE A 287 3.35 -2.43 3.76
CA PHE A 287 3.16 -0.98 3.62
C PHE A 287 1.71 -0.57 3.38
N THR A 288 0.92 -1.43 2.71
CA THR A 288 -0.49 -1.09 2.47
C THR A 288 -1.31 -1.04 3.77
N PRO A 289 -1.23 -2.03 4.68
CA PRO A 289 -1.84 -1.89 6.00
C PRO A 289 -1.37 -0.65 6.77
N MET A 290 -0.05 -0.35 6.75
CA MET A 290 0.49 0.85 7.40
C MET A 290 -0.09 2.15 6.83
N LEU A 291 -0.27 2.23 5.49
CA LEU A 291 -0.91 3.39 4.86
C LEU A 291 -2.38 3.51 5.27
N LEU A 292 -3.10 2.42 5.38
CA LEU A 292 -4.49 2.42 5.82
C LEU A 292 -4.63 2.80 7.31
N ASP A 293 -3.67 2.43 8.15
CA ASP A 293 -3.58 2.91 9.53
C ASP A 293 -3.34 4.44 9.57
N ASN A 294 -2.50 4.96 8.68
CA ASN A 294 -2.33 6.40 8.50
C ASN A 294 -3.63 7.08 8.05
N THR A 295 -4.38 6.45 7.14
CA THR A 295 -5.67 6.97 6.67
C THR A 295 -6.69 7.02 7.81
N ALA A 296 -6.77 5.97 8.62
CA ALA A 296 -7.64 5.94 9.80
C ALA A 296 -7.24 7.01 10.84
N ALA A 297 -5.95 7.23 11.04
CA ALA A 297 -5.45 8.29 11.90
C ALA A 297 -5.82 9.68 11.39
N TYR A 298 -5.69 9.92 10.07
CA TYR A 298 -6.09 11.17 9.43
C TYR A 298 -7.61 11.40 9.51
N GLU A 299 -8.41 10.35 9.32
CA GLU A 299 -9.88 10.40 9.50
C GLU A 299 -10.27 10.76 10.93
N ALA A 300 -9.49 10.30 11.92
CA ALA A 300 -9.64 10.68 13.32
C ALA A 300 -9.13 12.10 13.65
N GLY A 301 -8.75 12.90 12.64
CA GLY A 301 -8.29 14.29 12.79
C GLY A 301 -6.80 14.43 13.15
N LYS A 302 -6.00 13.37 13.08
CA LYS A 302 -4.55 13.46 13.31
C LYS A 302 -3.85 14.02 12.07
N THR A 303 -2.77 14.78 12.27
CA THR A 303 -1.99 15.40 11.20
C THR A 303 -0.48 15.41 11.55
N GLY A 304 0.37 15.65 10.55
CA GLY A 304 1.80 15.81 10.77
C GLY A 304 2.44 14.59 11.44
N LYS A 305 3.06 14.79 12.60
CA LYS A 305 3.76 13.72 13.36
C LYS A 305 2.83 12.71 14.02
N ASP A 306 1.56 13.04 14.20
CA ASP A 306 0.59 12.15 14.84
C ASP A 306 0.07 11.07 13.89
N ILE A 307 0.39 11.17 12.59
CA ILE A 307 0.23 10.09 11.62
C ILE A 307 1.29 9.00 11.93
N PRO A 308 0.90 7.73 12.14
CA PRO A 308 1.79 6.76 12.80
C PRO A 308 3.00 6.33 11.95
N HIS A 309 2.84 6.07 10.65
CA HIS A 309 3.86 5.45 9.82
C HIS A 309 4.47 6.39 8.79
N ILE A 310 5.78 6.22 8.51
CA ILE A 310 6.54 7.06 7.58
C ILE A 310 6.87 6.29 6.28
N ILE A 311 7.35 5.05 6.42
CA ILE A 311 7.96 4.28 5.33
C ILE A 311 7.07 4.11 4.10
N ASN A 312 5.77 3.94 4.31
CA ASN A 312 4.77 3.77 3.25
C ASN A 312 4.64 4.99 2.32
N GLY A 313 5.07 6.17 2.78
CA GLY A 313 5.01 7.43 2.03
C GLY A 313 6.30 7.82 1.31
N VAL A 314 7.42 7.16 1.61
CA VAL A 314 8.74 7.53 1.07
C VAL A 314 8.78 7.44 -0.47
N GLY A 315 8.03 6.49 -1.05
CA GLY A 315 8.02 6.27 -2.50
C GLY A 315 7.63 7.48 -3.33
N ILE A 316 6.71 8.29 -2.84
CA ILE A 316 6.23 9.48 -3.53
C ILE A 316 7.36 10.48 -3.80
N PHE A 317 8.33 10.53 -2.90
CA PHE A 317 9.49 11.42 -2.98
C PHE A 317 10.71 10.74 -3.64
N ALA A 318 10.84 9.43 -3.50
CA ALA A 318 12.00 8.69 -4.00
C ALA A 318 11.88 8.24 -5.47
N THR A 319 10.70 8.40 -6.12
CA THR A 319 10.49 7.89 -7.50
C THR A 319 9.88 8.91 -8.44
N ILE A 320 10.30 10.17 -8.35
CA ILE A 320 9.75 11.28 -9.14
C ILE A 320 10.05 11.10 -10.63
N GLY A 321 9.00 10.94 -11.44
CA GLY A 321 9.12 10.59 -12.85
C GLY A 321 9.45 9.12 -13.06
N GLY A 322 9.11 8.25 -12.10
CA GLY A 322 9.31 6.80 -12.11
C GLY A 322 10.61 6.33 -11.47
N SER A 323 10.90 5.04 -11.56
CA SER A 323 12.14 4.45 -11.00
C SER A 323 13.39 5.21 -11.48
N GLY A 324 14.38 5.39 -10.61
CA GLY A 324 15.56 6.19 -10.90
C GLY A 324 15.35 7.70 -10.77
N SER A 325 14.14 8.16 -10.38
CA SER A 325 13.77 9.58 -10.28
C SER A 325 14.11 10.35 -11.57
N THR A 326 13.65 9.79 -12.69
CA THR A 326 14.04 10.21 -14.05
C THR A 326 13.48 11.58 -14.48
N MET A 327 12.63 12.22 -13.66
CA MET A 327 12.22 13.61 -13.92
C MET A 327 13.42 14.54 -13.98
N GLY A 328 14.43 14.34 -13.11
CA GLY A 328 15.69 15.10 -13.16
C GLY A 328 16.46 14.88 -14.46
N LEU A 329 16.49 13.65 -14.97
CA LEU A 329 17.11 13.33 -16.26
C LEU A 329 16.38 14.00 -17.44
N ILE A 330 15.04 13.95 -17.44
CA ILE A 330 14.23 14.63 -18.47
C ILE A 330 14.62 16.10 -18.54
N ILE A 331 14.60 16.80 -17.41
CA ILE A 331 14.89 18.24 -17.34
C ILE A 331 16.36 18.50 -17.72
N ALA A 332 17.31 17.70 -17.23
CA ALA A 332 18.73 17.85 -17.54
C ALA A 332 19.00 17.70 -19.05
N ILE A 333 18.38 16.72 -19.74
CA ILE A 333 18.56 16.56 -21.20
C ILE A 333 17.86 17.68 -21.95
N LEU A 334 16.69 18.14 -21.54
CA LEU A 334 16.03 19.28 -22.19
C LEU A 334 16.87 20.56 -22.11
N LEU A 335 17.57 20.80 -21.00
CA LEU A 335 18.39 21.99 -20.78
C LEU A 335 19.80 21.86 -21.38
N PHE A 336 20.45 20.73 -21.25
CA PHE A 336 21.88 20.57 -21.50
C PHE A 336 22.23 19.44 -22.49
N GLY A 337 21.28 18.55 -22.85
CA GLY A 337 21.52 17.43 -23.75
C GLY A 337 21.85 17.89 -25.16
N LYS A 338 22.89 17.30 -25.79
CA LYS A 338 23.33 17.56 -27.16
C LYS A 338 23.20 16.34 -28.06
N VAL A 339 23.01 15.14 -27.47
CA VAL A 339 22.86 13.88 -28.21
C VAL A 339 21.44 13.83 -28.79
N GLU A 340 21.34 13.81 -30.11
CA GLU A 340 20.07 13.91 -30.86
C GLU A 340 19.13 12.73 -30.52
N SER A 341 19.67 11.52 -30.44
CA SER A 341 18.90 10.33 -30.09
C SER A 341 18.27 10.43 -28.68
N GLU A 342 19.04 10.91 -27.68
CA GLU A 342 18.53 11.11 -26.32
C GLU A 342 17.45 12.19 -26.28
N ARG A 343 17.65 13.30 -27.01
CA ARG A 343 16.64 14.36 -27.10
C ARG A 343 15.35 13.89 -27.76
N THR A 344 15.44 13.04 -28.77
CA THR A 344 14.28 12.45 -29.45
C THR A 344 13.50 11.57 -28.48
N VAL A 345 14.18 10.68 -27.73
CA VAL A 345 13.56 9.84 -26.72
C VAL A 345 12.89 10.68 -25.64
N ILE A 346 13.58 11.72 -25.14
CA ILE A 346 12.98 12.61 -24.13
C ILE A 346 11.75 13.33 -24.69
N GLY A 347 11.77 13.77 -25.93
CA GLY A 347 10.63 14.45 -26.57
C GLY A 347 9.32 13.65 -26.47
N ILE A 348 9.39 12.34 -26.66
CA ILE A 348 8.21 11.45 -26.52
C ILE A 348 7.95 11.00 -25.09
N SER A 349 8.92 11.18 -24.19
CA SER A 349 8.87 10.65 -22.83
C SER A 349 8.44 11.68 -21.78
N VAL A 350 8.39 12.99 -22.12
CA VAL A 350 8.00 14.05 -21.19
C VAL A 350 6.60 13.78 -20.63
N ALA A 351 5.63 13.52 -21.51
CA ALA A 351 4.25 13.30 -21.10
C ALA A 351 4.09 12.06 -20.19
N PRO A 352 4.52 10.84 -20.58
CA PRO A 352 4.48 9.69 -19.67
C PRO A 352 5.30 9.92 -18.41
N GLY A 353 6.47 10.58 -18.47
CA GLY A 353 7.30 10.88 -17.30
C GLY A 353 6.62 11.78 -16.26
N LEU A 354 5.76 12.72 -16.70
CA LEU A 354 4.90 13.51 -15.80
C LEU A 354 3.86 12.64 -15.05
N PHE A 355 3.57 11.45 -15.55
CA PHE A 355 2.67 10.48 -14.92
C PHE A 355 3.42 9.28 -14.33
N GLU A 356 4.68 9.48 -13.93
CA GLU A 356 5.52 8.48 -13.27
C GLU A 356 5.87 7.24 -14.15
N ILE A 357 5.62 7.32 -15.48
CA ILE A 357 5.87 6.23 -16.45
C ILE A 357 7.18 6.52 -17.18
N ASN A 358 8.24 5.75 -16.88
CA ASN A 358 9.58 6.00 -17.39
C ASN A 358 10.19 4.87 -18.20
N GLU A 359 9.44 3.84 -18.56
CA GLU A 359 9.92 2.77 -19.44
C GLU A 359 10.45 3.29 -20.77
N PRO A 360 9.81 4.29 -21.45
CA PRO A 360 10.36 4.85 -22.67
C PRO A 360 11.75 5.48 -22.48
N ILE A 361 12.01 6.06 -21.30
CA ILE A 361 13.32 6.65 -20.96
C ILE A 361 14.31 5.53 -20.67
N THR A 362 13.96 4.58 -19.82
CA THR A 362 14.84 3.53 -19.32
C THR A 362 15.35 2.62 -20.45
N PHE A 363 14.49 2.36 -21.44
CA PHE A 363 14.83 1.51 -22.59
C PHE A 363 15.25 2.32 -23.84
N GLY A 364 14.71 3.51 -24.02
CA GLY A 364 15.03 4.37 -25.17
C GLY A 364 16.36 5.10 -25.03
N ILE A 365 16.66 5.60 -23.83
CA ILE A 365 18.03 5.99 -23.46
C ILE A 365 18.59 4.75 -22.78
N PRO A 366 19.68 4.14 -23.29
CA PRO A 366 20.18 2.89 -22.73
C PRO A 366 20.72 3.11 -21.30
N ILE A 367 19.80 3.14 -20.29
CA ILE A 367 20.14 3.26 -18.86
C ILE A 367 20.54 1.88 -18.32
N VAL A 368 19.85 0.83 -18.80
CA VAL A 368 20.15 -0.57 -18.46
C VAL A 368 21.59 -0.90 -18.86
N MET A 369 22.37 -1.38 -17.87
CA MET A 369 23.80 -1.72 -18.04
C MET A 369 24.72 -0.56 -18.50
N ASN A 370 24.26 0.69 -18.43
CA ASN A 370 25.04 1.86 -18.78
C ASN A 370 25.78 2.43 -17.55
N PRO A 371 27.13 2.31 -17.47
CA PRO A 371 27.88 2.77 -16.31
C PRO A 371 27.74 4.28 -16.03
N THR A 372 27.48 5.07 -17.08
CA THR A 372 27.33 6.53 -16.94
C THR A 372 26.04 6.88 -16.22
N TYR A 373 24.93 6.29 -16.61
CA TYR A 373 23.60 6.65 -16.09
C TYR A 373 23.16 5.81 -14.89
N MET A 374 23.74 4.63 -14.65
CA MET A 374 23.38 3.77 -13.53
C MET A 374 23.67 4.42 -12.17
N ILE A 375 24.70 5.27 -12.06
CA ILE A 375 25.07 5.90 -10.80
C ILE A 375 23.96 6.84 -10.31
N PRO A 376 23.56 7.90 -11.05
CA PRO A 376 22.49 8.79 -10.61
C PRO A 376 21.15 8.07 -10.51
N PHE A 377 20.89 7.05 -11.34
CA PHE A 377 19.68 6.23 -11.30
C PHE A 377 19.51 5.46 -9.99
N ILE A 378 20.60 4.98 -9.39
CA ILE A 378 20.56 4.29 -8.09
C ILE A 378 20.67 5.30 -6.94
N VAL A 379 21.64 6.22 -7.02
CA VAL A 379 21.98 7.12 -5.91
C VAL A 379 20.88 8.14 -5.65
N GLY A 380 20.30 8.74 -6.70
CA GLY A 380 19.25 9.74 -6.56
C GLY A 380 18.08 9.28 -5.68
N PRO A 381 17.32 8.25 -6.11
CA PRO A 381 16.21 7.71 -5.33
C PRO A 381 16.60 7.25 -3.92
N THR A 382 17.79 6.65 -3.78
CA THR A 382 18.27 6.15 -2.49
C THR A 382 18.51 7.29 -1.49
N VAL A 383 19.11 8.37 -1.94
CA VAL A 383 19.35 9.58 -1.12
C VAL A 383 18.02 10.28 -0.81
N LEU A 384 17.13 10.41 -1.81
CA LEU A 384 15.80 11.00 -1.59
C LEU A 384 14.98 10.18 -0.59
N ALA A 385 15.06 8.85 -0.64
CA ALA A 385 14.38 7.99 0.32
C ALA A 385 14.84 8.27 1.77
N ALA A 386 16.15 8.43 1.99
CA ALA A 386 16.68 8.77 3.30
C ALA A 386 16.23 10.17 3.76
N LEU A 387 16.38 11.17 2.88
CA LEU A 387 16.06 12.56 3.19
C LEU A 387 14.55 12.73 3.47
N SER A 388 13.71 12.20 2.62
CA SER A 388 12.24 12.31 2.79
C SER A 388 11.78 11.59 4.06
N TYR A 389 12.34 10.41 4.37
CA TYR A 389 12.06 9.71 5.61
C TYR A 389 12.37 10.59 6.82
N GLU A 390 13.59 11.17 6.88
CA GLU A 390 14.00 11.99 8.02
C GLU A 390 13.23 13.31 8.10
N LEU A 391 12.93 13.95 6.98
CA LEU A 391 12.11 15.17 6.97
C LEU A 391 10.69 14.92 7.49
N MET A 392 10.07 13.78 7.16
CA MET A 392 8.79 13.34 7.74
C MET A 392 8.95 12.98 9.24
N ASN A 393 10.05 12.35 9.60
CA ASN A 393 10.36 11.98 10.99
C ASN A 393 10.51 13.20 11.89
N PHE A 394 11.22 14.23 11.43
CA PHE A 394 11.35 15.51 12.14
C PHE A 394 10.08 16.39 12.03
N GLY A 395 9.11 16.02 11.16
CA GLY A 395 7.88 16.78 10.94
C GLY A 395 8.10 18.09 10.18
N ILE A 396 9.19 18.16 9.40
CA ILE A 396 9.46 19.26 8.49
C ILE A 396 8.49 19.23 7.32
N ILE A 397 8.21 18.03 6.80
CA ILE A 397 7.17 17.78 5.82
C ILE A 397 6.09 16.86 6.41
N GLU A 398 4.90 16.91 5.83
CA GLU A 398 3.76 16.10 6.26
C GLU A 398 3.97 14.62 5.91
N ARG A 399 3.49 13.71 6.78
CA ARG A 399 3.47 12.28 6.50
C ARG A 399 2.33 11.92 5.56
N VAL A 400 2.56 10.93 4.70
CA VAL A 400 1.57 10.42 3.77
C VAL A 400 0.48 9.66 4.52
N CYS A 401 -0.78 10.03 4.26
CA CYS A 401 -1.94 9.46 4.94
C CYS A 401 -3.06 9.00 4.00
N LEU A 402 -2.97 9.28 2.70
CA LEU A 402 -4.00 8.93 1.74
C LEU A 402 -3.42 8.17 0.55
N THR A 403 -4.16 7.17 0.08
CA THR A 403 -3.85 6.49 -1.18
C THR A 403 -4.27 7.36 -2.35
N VAL A 404 -3.32 7.73 -3.18
CA VAL A 404 -3.52 8.50 -4.42
C VAL A 404 -3.02 7.63 -5.59
N PRO A 405 -3.61 7.72 -6.79
CA PRO A 405 -3.08 7.02 -7.96
C PRO A 405 -1.59 7.30 -8.16
N TRP A 406 -0.79 6.25 -8.29
CA TRP A 406 0.67 6.37 -8.46
C TRP A 406 1.06 7.15 -9.72
N VAL A 407 0.17 7.21 -10.71
CA VAL A 407 0.32 8.03 -11.94
C VAL A 407 -0.03 9.50 -11.73
N SER A 408 -0.10 10.01 -10.52
CA SER A 408 -0.38 11.43 -10.27
C SER A 408 0.85 12.28 -10.58
N PRO A 409 0.66 13.48 -11.21
CA PRO A 409 1.78 14.36 -11.52
C PRO A 409 2.56 14.79 -10.29
N PRO A 410 3.88 15.01 -10.40
CA PRO A 410 4.69 15.57 -9.34
C PRO A 410 4.10 16.85 -8.76
N VAL A 411 4.41 17.15 -7.50
CA VAL A 411 3.88 18.26 -6.69
C VAL A 411 2.42 18.06 -6.27
N LEU A 412 1.53 17.68 -7.20
CA LEU A 412 0.15 17.35 -6.88
C LEU A 412 0.06 16.03 -6.08
N TYR A 413 0.91 15.06 -6.41
CA TYR A 413 0.93 13.76 -5.75
C TYR A 413 1.15 13.87 -4.24
N PRO A 414 2.28 14.45 -3.72
CA PRO A 414 2.48 14.60 -2.29
C PRO A 414 1.45 15.52 -1.64
N PHE A 415 0.98 16.57 -2.33
CA PHE A 415 -0.08 17.42 -1.80
C PHE A 415 -1.34 16.63 -1.46
N LEU A 416 -1.85 15.83 -2.40
CA LEU A 416 -3.05 15.01 -2.18
C LEU A 416 -2.79 13.88 -1.18
N ALA A 417 -1.65 13.20 -1.29
CA ALA A 417 -1.33 12.04 -0.47
C ALA A 417 -1.10 12.38 1.02
N THR A 418 -0.75 13.63 1.32
CA THR A 418 -0.60 14.14 2.69
C THR A 418 -1.86 14.83 3.23
N GLY A 419 -2.98 14.76 2.50
CA GLY A 419 -4.23 15.41 2.89
C GLY A 419 -4.21 16.92 2.73
N GLY A 420 -3.43 17.46 1.78
CA GLY A 420 -3.30 18.89 1.50
C GLY A 420 -2.04 19.54 2.07
N GLY A 421 -0.99 18.76 2.29
CA GLY A 421 0.28 19.25 2.84
C GLY A 421 1.10 20.07 1.87
N PHE A 422 1.16 21.39 2.08
CA PHE A 422 1.93 22.30 1.23
C PHE A 422 3.44 22.14 1.36
N ARG A 423 3.94 21.77 2.56
CA ARG A 423 5.37 21.61 2.78
C ARG A 423 5.91 20.41 2.01
N ALA A 424 5.14 19.32 1.94
CA ALA A 424 5.45 18.14 1.13
C ALA A 424 5.50 18.48 -0.37
N ALA A 425 4.54 19.28 -0.86
CA ALA A 425 4.49 19.74 -2.26
C ALA A 425 5.69 20.65 -2.60
N ILE A 426 6.02 21.61 -1.75
CA ILE A 426 7.18 22.50 -1.93
C ILE A 426 8.49 21.70 -1.88
N TYR A 427 8.59 20.75 -0.96
CA TYR A 427 9.76 19.87 -0.86
C TYR A 427 9.99 19.08 -2.15
N GLN A 428 8.94 18.57 -2.78
CA GLN A 428 9.11 17.85 -4.04
C GLN A 428 9.59 18.75 -5.20
N VAL A 429 9.24 20.04 -5.21
CA VAL A 429 9.85 21.01 -6.15
C VAL A 429 11.35 21.14 -5.90
N ILE A 430 11.77 21.20 -4.65
CA ILE A 430 13.20 21.25 -4.28
C ILE A 430 13.91 19.97 -4.72
N GLU A 431 13.27 18.80 -4.55
CA GLU A 431 13.80 17.50 -4.99
C GLU A 431 13.99 17.46 -6.51
N ILE A 432 13.03 17.95 -7.30
CA ILE A 432 13.13 18.01 -8.77
C ILE A 432 14.34 18.86 -9.19
N ILE A 433 14.55 20.01 -8.55
CA ILE A 433 15.72 20.84 -8.80
C ILE A 433 17.00 20.10 -8.44
N GLY A 434 17.07 19.49 -7.26
CA GLY A 434 18.22 18.71 -6.79
C GLY A 434 18.54 17.53 -7.71
N LEU A 435 17.51 16.80 -8.16
CA LEU A 435 17.65 15.72 -9.14
C LEU A 435 18.19 16.23 -10.48
N THR A 436 17.69 17.37 -10.96
CA THR A 436 18.21 17.98 -12.20
C THR A 436 19.70 18.30 -12.07
N VAL A 437 20.11 18.87 -10.95
CA VAL A 437 21.52 19.13 -10.66
C VAL A 437 22.32 17.83 -10.58
N LEU A 438 21.81 16.79 -9.93
CA LEU A 438 22.45 15.48 -9.84
C LEU A 438 22.65 14.84 -11.22
N TRP A 439 21.64 14.87 -12.10
CA TRP A 439 21.71 14.25 -13.43
C TRP A 439 22.57 15.03 -14.45
N THR A 440 22.68 16.35 -14.31
CA THR A 440 23.38 17.24 -15.27
C THR A 440 24.83 16.82 -15.58
N PRO A 441 25.71 16.51 -14.61
CA PRO A 441 27.09 16.05 -14.92
C PRO A 441 27.13 14.81 -15.81
N PHE A 442 26.21 13.87 -15.61
CA PHE A 442 26.15 12.62 -16.37
C PHE A 442 25.65 12.85 -17.79
N VAL A 443 24.68 13.75 -17.98
CA VAL A 443 24.24 14.21 -19.32
C VAL A 443 25.43 14.90 -20.05
N MET A 444 26.21 15.72 -19.36
CA MET A 444 27.38 16.35 -19.95
C MET A 444 28.48 15.33 -20.29
N MET A 445 28.63 14.25 -19.49
CA MET A 445 29.53 13.14 -19.81
C MET A 445 29.07 12.40 -21.08
N SER A 446 27.78 12.10 -21.21
CA SER A 446 27.20 11.49 -22.40
C SER A 446 27.44 12.35 -23.65
N ASN A 447 27.24 13.66 -23.56
CA ASN A 447 27.53 14.60 -24.67
C ASN A 447 28.99 14.50 -25.12
N LYS A 448 29.97 14.40 -24.20
CA LYS A 448 31.39 14.28 -24.54
C LYS A 448 31.72 12.93 -25.15
N GLN A 449 31.19 11.84 -24.61
CA GLN A 449 31.42 10.49 -25.14
C GLN A 449 30.90 10.33 -26.58
N ASN A 450 29.73 10.88 -26.87
CA ASN A 450 29.15 10.83 -28.21
C ASN A 450 29.85 11.76 -29.20
N ALA A 451 30.41 12.89 -28.76
CA ALA A 451 31.23 13.76 -29.62
C ALA A 451 32.54 13.07 -30.06
N VAL A 452 33.23 12.38 -29.13
CA VAL A 452 34.46 11.62 -29.43
C VAL A 452 34.21 10.42 -30.36
N ASN A 453 33.02 9.81 -30.28
CA ASN A 453 32.67 8.68 -31.19
C ASN A 453 32.20 9.12 -32.57
N ALA A 454 31.94 10.41 -32.80
CA ALA A 454 31.51 10.99 -34.06
C ALA A 454 32.68 11.52 -34.93
N ASP A 455 33.82 11.75 -34.31
CA ASP A 455 35.12 12.08 -34.96
C ASP A 455 35.90 10.78 -35.26
#